data_ecd3b3538aceae21b5e2d608080f40e8
#
_entry.id   ecd3b3538aceae21b5e2d608080f40e8
#
_cell.length_a   1.000
_cell.length_b   1.000
_cell.length_c   1.000
_cell.angle_alpha   90.00
_cell.angle_beta   90.00
_cell.angle_gamma   90.00
#
_symmetry.space_group_name_H-M   'P 1'
#
loop_
_entity.id
_entity.type
_entity.pdbx_description
1 polymer ?
#
loop_
_entity_poly.entity_id
_entity_poly.type
_entity_poly.pdbx_seq_one_letter_code
_entity_poly.pdbx_strand_id
1 'polypeptide(L)'
;MKSNLIFKLIFFLIFFISFSNSYSEELKFEATSIEIIDKDKIIIAKEGVKILSGDEIVIDADKMRYDKKEKFLEASGNIYITNEIENIEITSDNITYDKNEEKIVSSGNVEIKFEDDYSLNTKEIIYLKNSGEILINHISKIKDSLGNEIEFEQLNFNAIDKLIKGKMVKLSDLEKNFYNFESAVIDFSKNQIIADNVSIDFNKNIFGNPLNDPRLKGNYFFSDGKNSIIKKGVFTSCKKNDDCPPWQIKAKEIEHDKEKKIINYKNAWLEIYDQPIIY
;
A
#
# COMPACT_ATOMS: atom_id res chain seq x y z
N MET A 1 12.69 13.54 -7.56
CA MET A 1 12.48 12.37 -6.69
C MET A 1 12.40 11.16 -7.59
N LYS A 2 13.31 10.23 -7.52
CA LYS A 2 13.24 9.01 -8.33
C LYS A 2 12.08 8.18 -7.76
N SER A 3 11.10 7.86 -8.60
CA SER A 3 9.87 7.13 -8.24
C SER A 3 10.11 5.64 -7.91
N ASN A 4 11.25 5.32 -7.32
CA ASN A 4 11.64 3.94 -7.05
C ASN A 4 10.74 3.25 -6.01
N LEU A 5 10.19 3.99 -5.04
CA LEU A 5 9.31 3.43 -4.00
C LEU A 5 8.04 2.84 -4.61
N ILE A 6 7.37 3.61 -5.48
CA ILE A 6 6.13 3.17 -6.13
C ILE A 6 6.42 2.02 -7.10
N PHE A 7 7.53 2.08 -7.84
CA PHE A 7 7.89 1.06 -8.83
C PHE A 7 8.22 -0.30 -8.18
N LYS A 8 8.89 -0.29 -7.04
CA LYS A 8 9.25 -1.50 -6.29
C LYS A 8 8.09 -2.11 -5.50
N LEU A 9 7.16 -1.27 -5.00
CA LEU A 9 5.91 -1.73 -4.41
C LEU A 9 5.08 -2.57 -5.39
N ILE A 10 5.19 -2.31 -6.71
CA ILE A 10 4.50 -3.03 -7.77
C ILE A 10 5.00 -4.47 -7.89
N PHE A 11 6.32 -4.64 -7.81
CA PHE A 11 6.94 -5.95 -7.98
C PHE A 11 6.47 -6.92 -6.89
N PHE A 12 6.36 -6.43 -5.66
CA PHE A 12 5.80 -7.19 -4.53
C PHE A 12 4.38 -7.70 -4.80
N LEU A 13 3.54 -6.84 -5.37
CA LEU A 13 2.14 -7.18 -5.62
C LEU A 13 1.97 -8.14 -6.83
N ILE A 14 2.97 -8.22 -7.72
CA ILE A 14 3.01 -9.19 -8.84
C ILE A 14 3.22 -10.63 -8.33
N PHE A 15 3.82 -10.81 -7.15
CA PHE A 15 4.04 -12.11 -6.53
C PHE A 15 2.78 -12.99 -6.45
N PHE A 16 1.65 -12.38 -6.09
CA PHE A 16 0.38 -13.10 -6.03
C PHE A 16 -0.17 -13.53 -7.40
N ILE A 17 0.41 -13.07 -8.52
CA ILE A 17 -0.02 -13.42 -9.89
C ILE A 17 0.53 -14.78 -10.32
N SER A 18 1.66 -15.22 -9.77
CA SER A 18 2.31 -16.50 -10.14
C SER A 18 1.44 -17.72 -9.85
N PHE A 19 0.36 -17.55 -9.09
CA PHE A 19 -0.62 -18.59 -8.80
C PHE A 19 -1.62 -18.92 -9.91
N SER A 20 -1.53 -18.27 -11.08
CA SER A 20 -2.56 -18.37 -12.12
C SER A 20 -2.43 -19.57 -13.08
N ASN A 21 -1.58 -20.54 -12.81
CA ASN A 21 -1.57 -21.77 -13.57
C ASN A 21 -2.47 -22.83 -12.93
N SER A 22 -3.59 -23.12 -13.57
CA SER A 22 -4.61 -24.11 -13.23
C SER A 22 -4.08 -25.54 -13.36
N TYR A 23 -3.17 -25.92 -12.50
CA TYR A 23 -2.93 -27.31 -12.11
C TYR A 23 -3.49 -27.46 -10.68
N SER A 24 -4.20 -28.55 -10.41
CA SER A 24 -4.58 -28.93 -9.04
C SER A 24 -3.29 -29.08 -8.21
N GLU A 25 -2.84 -28.00 -7.59
CA GLU A 25 -1.69 -28.04 -6.70
C GLU A 25 -2.00 -28.99 -5.55
N GLU A 26 -1.30 -30.13 -5.51
CA GLU A 26 -1.29 -30.98 -4.34
C GLU A 26 -0.48 -30.30 -3.24
N LEU A 27 -1.16 -29.92 -2.18
CA LEU A 27 -0.49 -29.46 -0.97
C LEU A 27 0.27 -30.64 -0.35
N LYS A 28 1.55 -30.49 -0.17
CA LYS A 28 2.40 -31.46 0.55
C LYS A 28 2.62 -30.98 1.97
N PHE A 29 2.54 -31.88 2.94
CA PHE A 29 2.70 -31.55 4.35
C PHE A 29 3.82 -32.39 4.95
N GLU A 30 4.66 -31.77 5.74
CA GLU A 30 5.66 -32.41 6.59
C GLU A 30 5.45 -31.93 8.03
N ALA A 31 5.55 -32.81 9.00
CA ALA A 31 5.48 -32.46 10.43
C ALA A 31 6.02 -33.59 11.29
N THR A 32 6.38 -33.27 12.53
CA THR A 32 6.79 -34.28 13.52
C THR A 32 5.64 -35.20 13.90
N SER A 33 4.41 -34.69 13.97
CA SER A 33 3.22 -35.45 14.32
C SER A 33 2.11 -35.17 13.31
N ILE A 34 1.58 -36.22 12.68
CA ILE A 34 0.44 -36.15 11.77
C ILE A 34 -0.63 -37.12 12.25
N GLU A 35 -1.82 -36.61 12.50
CA GLU A 35 -2.99 -37.36 12.89
C GLU A 35 -4.05 -37.24 11.79
N ILE A 36 -4.65 -38.36 11.40
CA ILE A 36 -5.70 -38.39 10.40
C ILE A 36 -6.97 -38.90 11.08
N ILE A 37 -8.01 -38.09 11.08
CA ILE A 37 -9.27 -38.37 11.77
C ILE A 37 -10.48 -38.30 10.80
N ASP A 38 -11.66 -38.70 11.30
CA ASP A 38 -12.92 -38.72 10.56
C ASP A 38 -12.82 -39.44 9.19
N LYS A 39 -12.36 -40.70 9.24
CA LYS A 39 -12.23 -41.56 8.04
C LYS A 39 -11.46 -40.88 6.90
N ASP A 40 -10.29 -40.39 7.23
CA ASP A 40 -9.36 -39.73 6.31
C ASP A 40 -9.79 -38.37 5.75
N LYS A 41 -10.78 -37.72 6.37
CA LYS A 41 -11.26 -36.41 5.91
C LYS A 41 -10.50 -35.23 6.49
N ILE A 42 -10.00 -35.37 7.72
CA ILE A 42 -9.31 -34.30 8.42
C ILE A 42 -7.87 -34.73 8.71
N ILE A 43 -6.92 -33.87 8.32
CA ILE A 43 -5.51 -34.01 8.64
C ILE A 43 -5.17 -32.94 9.69
N ILE A 44 -4.56 -33.34 10.78
CA ILE A 44 -4.01 -32.44 11.81
C ILE A 44 -2.51 -32.70 11.86
N ALA A 45 -1.72 -31.67 11.69
CA ALA A 45 -0.28 -31.72 11.82
C ALA A 45 0.17 -30.78 12.95
N LYS A 46 1.17 -31.20 13.70
CA LYS A 46 1.70 -30.46 14.87
C LYS A 46 3.22 -30.61 14.93
N GLU A 47 3.86 -29.59 15.50
CA GLU A 47 5.31 -29.55 15.75
C GLU A 47 6.14 -29.56 14.46
N GLY A 48 6.62 -28.40 14.07
CA GLY A 48 7.44 -28.22 12.87
C GLY A 48 6.67 -28.52 11.59
N VAL A 49 5.47 -27.97 11.50
CA VAL A 49 4.63 -28.13 10.29
C VAL A 49 5.23 -27.33 9.15
N LYS A 50 5.48 -28.01 8.03
CA LYS A 50 5.90 -27.42 6.77
C LYS A 50 4.88 -27.74 5.70
N ILE A 51 4.36 -26.72 5.03
CA ILE A 51 3.41 -26.84 3.94
C ILE A 51 4.11 -26.35 2.67
N LEU A 52 4.15 -27.17 1.66
CA LEU A 52 4.72 -26.85 0.36
C LEU A 52 3.57 -26.63 -0.62
N SER A 53 3.54 -25.49 -1.27
CA SER A 53 2.57 -25.13 -2.31
C SER A 53 3.32 -24.78 -3.58
N GLY A 54 3.28 -25.70 -4.56
CA GLY A 54 4.15 -25.62 -5.71
C GLY A 54 5.63 -25.85 -5.34
N ASP A 55 6.52 -25.40 -6.20
CA ASP A 55 7.96 -25.57 -6.00
C ASP A 55 8.63 -24.39 -5.29
N GLU A 56 7.88 -23.33 -4.99
CA GLU A 56 8.46 -22.02 -4.64
C GLU A 56 8.02 -21.50 -3.26
N ILE A 57 6.88 -21.96 -2.75
CA ILE A 57 6.30 -21.41 -1.50
C ILE A 57 6.41 -22.43 -0.40
N VAL A 58 7.04 -22.00 0.67
CA VAL A 58 7.16 -22.74 1.92
C VAL A 58 6.44 -22.00 3.02
N ILE A 59 5.58 -22.70 3.75
CA ILE A 59 4.87 -22.17 4.92
C ILE A 59 5.27 -23.00 6.13
N ASP A 60 5.93 -22.40 7.09
CA ASP A 60 6.20 -23.00 8.39
C ASP A 60 5.11 -22.56 9.40
N ALA A 61 4.70 -23.47 10.27
CA ALA A 61 3.69 -23.25 11.29
C ALA A 61 3.88 -24.18 12.49
N ASP A 62 3.31 -23.83 13.66
CA ASP A 62 3.28 -24.73 14.82
C ASP A 62 2.23 -25.82 14.65
N LYS A 63 1.09 -25.49 14.04
CA LYS A 63 -0.07 -26.38 13.85
C LYS A 63 -0.75 -26.14 12.52
N MET A 64 -1.31 -27.20 11.97
CA MET A 64 -2.14 -27.15 10.77
C MET A 64 -3.34 -28.10 10.93
N ARG A 65 -4.48 -27.71 10.39
CA ARG A 65 -5.68 -28.53 10.17
C ARG A 65 -6.12 -28.37 8.72
N TYR A 66 -6.26 -29.48 8.01
CA TYR A 66 -6.81 -29.51 6.66
C TYR A 66 -8.06 -30.38 6.60
N ASP A 67 -9.17 -29.81 6.20
CA ASP A 67 -10.42 -30.50 5.96
C ASP A 67 -10.56 -30.80 4.47
N LYS A 68 -10.41 -32.07 4.10
CA LYS A 68 -10.48 -32.50 2.69
C LYS A 68 -11.85 -32.32 2.08
N LYS A 69 -12.92 -32.45 2.90
CA LYS A 69 -14.30 -32.34 2.43
C LYS A 69 -14.64 -30.88 2.14
N GLU A 70 -14.36 -30.03 3.07
CA GLU A 70 -14.59 -28.58 2.94
C GLU A 70 -13.50 -27.88 2.10
N LYS A 71 -12.38 -28.57 1.81
CA LYS A 71 -11.18 -28.04 1.12
C LYS A 71 -10.65 -26.79 1.80
N PHE A 72 -10.65 -26.80 3.11
CA PHE A 72 -10.28 -25.69 3.95
C PHE A 72 -9.05 -26.02 4.79
N LEU A 73 -8.03 -25.16 4.72
CA LEU A 73 -6.79 -25.25 5.49
C LEU A 73 -6.73 -24.11 6.50
N GLU A 74 -6.33 -24.45 7.71
CA GLU A 74 -5.99 -23.51 8.78
C GLU A 74 -4.59 -23.86 9.29
N ALA A 75 -3.71 -22.86 9.40
CA ALA A 75 -2.47 -23.03 10.11
C ALA A 75 -2.29 -21.89 11.10
N SER A 76 -1.65 -22.18 12.23
CA SER A 76 -1.52 -21.22 13.34
C SER A 76 -0.24 -21.41 14.12
N GLY A 77 0.19 -20.32 14.75
CA GLY A 77 1.39 -20.21 15.58
C GLY A 77 2.65 -20.06 14.72
N ASN A 78 3.35 -18.94 14.93
CA ASN A 78 4.63 -18.63 14.30
C ASN A 78 4.63 -18.86 12.78
N ILE A 79 3.58 -18.42 12.11
CA ILE A 79 3.52 -18.56 10.66
C ILE A 79 4.68 -17.81 10.03
N TYR A 80 5.46 -18.51 9.22
CA TYR A 80 6.53 -17.94 8.42
C TYR A 80 6.42 -18.46 6.99
N ILE A 81 6.19 -17.56 6.07
CA ILE A 81 6.01 -17.87 4.64
C ILE A 81 7.19 -17.29 3.89
N THR A 82 7.81 -18.10 3.06
CA THR A 82 8.91 -17.67 2.20
C THR A 82 8.62 -17.99 0.75
N ASN A 83 9.05 -17.10 -0.12
CA ASN A 83 9.28 -17.36 -1.53
C ASN A 83 10.67 -16.83 -1.90
N GLU A 84 11.61 -17.77 -2.08
CA GLU A 84 13.01 -17.42 -2.38
C GLU A 84 13.18 -16.78 -3.76
N ILE A 85 12.35 -17.13 -4.73
CA ILE A 85 12.46 -16.60 -6.09
C ILE A 85 12.08 -15.11 -6.11
N GLU A 86 11.01 -14.76 -5.37
CA GLU A 86 10.51 -13.39 -5.33
C GLU A 86 11.11 -12.58 -4.17
N ASN A 87 11.96 -13.19 -3.34
CA ASN A 87 12.57 -12.58 -2.16
C ASN A 87 11.52 -11.95 -1.23
N ILE A 88 10.54 -12.77 -0.83
CA ILE A 88 9.43 -12.33 0.03
C ILE A 88 9.40 -13.19 1.29
N GLU A 89 9.23 -12.52 2.42
CA GLU A 89 8.99 -13.12 3.71
C GLU A 89 7.69 -12.55 4.31
N ILE A 90 6.83 -13.43 4.81
CA ILE A 90 5.62 -13.02 5.53
C ILE A 90 5.58 -13.71 6.87
N THR A 91 5.36 -12.94 7.93
CA THR A 91 5.07 -13.48 9.26
C THR A 91 3.64 -13.12 9.67
N SER A 92 2.98 -14.03 10.38
CA SER A 92 1.65 -13.78 10.96
C SER A 92 1.36 -14.77 12.08
N ASP A 93 0.25 -14.57 12.80
CA ASP A 93 -0.19 -15.52 13.82
C ASP A 93 -0.99 -16.68 13.22
N ASN A 94 -1.76 -16.39 12.14
CA ASN A 94 -2.66 -17.36 11.52
C ASN A 94 -2.71 -17.18 10.01
N ILE A 95 -2.94 -18.29 9.29
CA ILE A 95 -3.27 -18.31 7.88
C ILE A 95 -4.43 -19.26 7.63
N THR A 96 -5.35 -18.89 6.75
CA THR A 96 -6.40 -19.77 6.25
C THR A 96 -6.41 -19.77 4.73
N TYR A 97 -6.76 -20.91 4.14
CA TYR A 97 -6.98 -21.06 2.71
C TYR A 97 -8.27 -21.80 2.43
N ASP A 98 -9.24 -21.09 1.88
CA ASP A 98 -10.46 -21.67 1.33
C ASP A 98 -10.27 -21.94 -0.16
N LYS A 99 -10.12 -23.23 -0.51
CA LYS A 99 -9.88 -23.63 -1.90
C LYS A 99 -11.15 -23.52 -2.76
N ASN A 100 -12.35 -23.48 -2.18
CA ASN A 100 -13.57 -23.33 -2.96
C ASN A 100 -13.78 -21.87 -3.38
N GLU A 101 -13.39 -20.92 -2.52
CA GLU A 101 -13.42 -19.49 -2.79
C GLU A 101 -12.13 -18.98 -3.42
N GLU A 102 -11.08 -19.83 -3.48
CA GLU A 102 -9.71 -19.42 -3.86
C GLU A 102 -9.22 -18.20 -3.06
N LYS A 103 -9.50 -18.23 -1.76
CA LYS A 103 -9.26 -17.12 -0.83
C LYS A 103 -8.26 -17.50 0.24
N ILE A 104 -7.22 -16.69 0.36
CA ILE A 104 -6.21 -16.79 1.42
C ILE A 104 -6.36 -15.60 2.36
N VAL A 105 -6.33 -15.86 3.66
CA VAL A 105 -6.33 -14.81 4.69
C VAL A 105 -5.15 -15.05 5.62
N SER A 106 -4.28 -14.08 5.73
CA SER A 106 -3.21 -14.03 6.73
C SER A 106 -3.58 -12.99 7.79
N SER A 107 -3.56 -13.36 9.07
CA SER A 107 -4.07 -12.51 10.14
C SER A 107 -3.26 -12.61 11.44
N GLY A 108 -3.33 -11.52 12.24
CA GLY A 108 -2.61 -11.37 13.49
C GLY A 108 -1.14 -11.00 13.27
N ASN A 109 -0.77 -9.75 13.62
CA ASN A 109 0.60 -9.24 13.53
C ASN A 109 1.30 -9.52 12.20
N VAL A 110 0.61 -9.23 11.09
CA VAL A 110 1.14 -9.51 9.76
C VAL A 110 2.26 -8.53 9.44
N GLU A 111 3.46 -9.05 9.23
CA GLU A 111 4.58 -8.32 8.68
C GLU A 111 5.00 -8.96 7.35
N ILE A 112 5.20 -8.13 6.33
CA ILE A 112 5.69 -8.56 5.04
C ILE A 112 6.98 -7.81 4.75
N LYS A 113 8.04 -8.55 4.43
CA LYS A 113 9.29 -8.02 3.91
C LYS A 113 9.44 -8.41 2.46
N PHE A 114 9.87 -7.48 1.64
CA PHE A 114 10.03 -7.70 0.21
C PHE A 114 11.16 -6.86 -0.34
N GLU A 115 11.92 -7.43 -1.28
CA GLU A 115 13.09 -6.78 -1.85
C GLU A 115 13.96 -6.15 -0.76
N ASP A 116 14.69 -6.71 0.03
CA ASP A 116 15.62 -6.24 1.08
C ASP A 116 15.33 -4.85 1.73
N ASP A 117 14.52 -4.02 1.08
CA ASP A 117 14.34 -2.60 1.38
C ASP A 117 12.97 -2.22 1.95
N TYR A 118 11.93 -3.07 1.82
CA TYR A 118 10.56 -2.68 2.16
C TYR A 118 9.94 -3.57 3.22
N SER A 119 9.18 -2.95 4.10
CA SER A 119 8.32 -3.66 5.05
C SER A 119 6.90 -3.10 5.05
N LEU A 120 5.91 -3.98 5.13
CA LEU A 120 4.50 -3.66 5.34
C LEU A 120 4.04 -4.30 6.64
N ASN A 121 3.45 -3.52 7.52
CA ASN A 121 2.85 -3.98 8.76
C ASN A 121 1.34 -3.76 8.75
N THR A 122 0.57 -4.80 9.03
CA THR A 122 -0.91 -4.76 9.06
C THR A 122 -1.45 -5.80 10.03
N LYS A 123 -2.78 -5.81 10.23
CA LYS A 123 -3.46 -6.82 11.05
C LYS A 123 -3.93 -8.01 10.23
N GLU A 124 -4.28 -7.80 8.99
CA GLU A 124 -4.87 -8.81 8.12
C GLU A 124 -4.64 -8.47 6.65
N ILE A 125 -4.42 -9.51 5.86
CA ILE A 125 -4.39 -9.45 4.40
C ILE A 125 -5.31 -10.52 3.86
N ILE A 126 -6.14 -10.16 2.90
CA ILE A 126 -7.00 -11.06 2.14
C ILE A 126 -6.51 -11.08 0.71
N TYR A 127 -6.22 -12.26 0.19
CA TYR A 127 -5.89 -12.47 -1.21
C TYR A 127 -6.95 -13.31 -1.91
N LEU A 128 -7.53 -12.78 -2.97
CA LEU A 128 -8.53 -13.43 -3.82
C LEU A 128 -7.84 -13.88 -5.11
N LYS A 129 -7.48 -15.16 -5.19
CA LYS A 129 -6.72 -15.73 -6.33
C LYS A 129 -7.43 -15.53 -7.67
N ASN A 130 -8.76 -15.74 -7.69
CA ASN A 130 -9.55 -15.66 -8.92
C ASN A 130 -9.56 -14.27 -9.58
N SER A 131 -9.54 -13.20 -8.79
CA SER A 131 -9.53 -11.82 -9.27
C SER A 131 -8.15 -11.17 -9.23
N GLY A 132 -7.17 -11.82 -8.61
CA GLY A 132 -5.86 -11.24 -8.37
C GLY A 132 -5.89 -10.02 -7.43
N GLU A 133 -6.91 -9.95 -6.56
CA GLU A 133 -7.07 -8.81 -5.65
C GLU A 133 -6.46 -9.09 -4.28
N ILE A 134 -5.75 -8.09 -3.77
CA ILE A 134 -5.26 -8.03 -2.39
C ILE A 134 -5.99 -6.92 -1.67
N LEU A 135 -6.63 -7.28 -0.56
CA LEU A 135 -7.41 -6.37 0.27
C LEU A 135 -6.76 -6.22 1.63
N ILE A 136 -6.55 -4.98 2.04
CA ILE A 136 -6.10 -4.61 3.38
C ILE A 136 -7.09 -3.59 3.92
N ASN A 137 -7.85 -3.98 4.96
CA ASN A 137 -8.95 -3.19 5.52
C ASN A 137 -8.61 -2.62 6.90
N HIS A 138 -7.33 -2.50 7.22
CA HIS A 138 -6.83 -2.00 8.50
C HIS A 138 -5.76 -0.93 8.27
N ILE A 139 -5.61 -0.03 9.24
CA ILE A 139 -4.52 0.94 9.22
C ILE A 139 -3.21 0.19 9.08
N SER A 140 -2.47 0.52 8.06
CA SER A 140 -1.25 -0.17 7.66
C SER A 140 -0.18 0.82 7.24
N LYS A 141 1.08 0.39 7.39
CA LYS A 141 2.24 1.23 7.09
C LYS A 141 3.21 0.47 6.23
N ILE A 142 3.69 1.15 5.21
CA ILE A 142 4.81 0.70 4.38
C ILE A 142 5.98 1.61 4.64
N LYS A 143 7.15 1.02 4.87
CA LYS A 143 8.42 1.73 5.03
C LYS A 143 9.44 1.20 4.06
N ASP A 144 10.33 2.08 3.60
CA ASP A 144 11.54 1.68 2.88
C ASP A 144 12.79 1.88 3.76
N SER A 145 13.93 1.31 3.32
CA SER A 145 15.21 1.44 4.01
C SER A 145 15.73 2.89 4.07
N LEU A 146 15.22 3.77 3.23
CA LEU A 146 15.58 5.19 3.20
C LEU A 146 14.79 6.02 4.22
N GLY A 147 13.70 5.47 4.79
CA GLY A 147 12.85 6.14 5.77
C GLY A 147 11.64 6.86 5.18
N ASN A 148 11.28 6.64 3.90
CA ASN A 148 9.97 7.04 3.41
C ASN A 148 8.90 6.16 4.05
N GLU A 149 7.76 6.76 4.38
CA GLU A 149 6.64 6.06 5.01
C GLU A 149 5.34 6.39 4.30
N ILE A 150 4.53 5.36 4.02
CA ILE A 150 3.17 5.48 3.52
C ILE A 150 2.24 4.80 4.53
N GLU A 151 1.25 5.54 5.02
CA GLU A 151 0.17 5.04 5.87
C GLU A 151 -1.15 5.09 5.09
N PHE A 152 -2.00 4.10 5.27
CA PHE A 152 -3.34 4.07 4.69
C PHE A 152 -4.31 3.32 5.62
N GLU A 153 -5.60 3.63 5.52
CA GLU A 153 -6.64 2.91 6.29
C GLU A 153 -7.19 1.71 5.53
N GLN A 154 -7.27 1.82 4.22
CA GLN A 154 -7.70 0.74 3.33
C GLN A 154 -6.87 0.76 2.06
N LEU A 155 -6.54 -0.43 1.56
CA LEU A 155 -5.88 -0.61 0.29
C LEU A 155 -6.52 -1.79 -0.45
N ASN A 156 -6.82 -1.60 -1.72
CA ASN A 156 -7.15 -2.65 -2.67
C ASN A 156 -6.11 -2.57 -3.81
N PHE A 157 -5.42 -3.65 -4.03
CA PHE A 157 -4.56 -3.81 -5.18
C PHE A 157 -5.15 -4.87 -6.12
N ASN A 158 -5.33 -4.51 -7.39
CA ASN A 158 -5.63 -5.45 -8.45
C ASN A 158 -4.37 -5.72 -9.26
N ALA A 159 -3.90 -6.97 -9.19
CA ALA A 159 -2.67 -7.40 -9.82
C ALA A 159 -2.79 -7.46 -11.35
N ILE A 160 -3.96 -7.80 -11.87
CA ILE A 160 -4.22 -7.91 -13.31
C ILE A 160 -4.19 -6.53 -13.97
N ASP A 161 -4.92 -5.59 -13.37
CA ASP A 161 -5.03 -4.22 -13.88
C ASP A 161 -3.82 -3.34 -13.50
N LYS A 162 -2.99 -3.81 -12.57
CA LYS A 162 -1.88 -3.06 -11.96
C LYS A 162 -2.32 -1.74 -11.34
N LEU A 163 -3.46 -1.78 -10.63
CA LEU A 163 -4.08 -0.63 -9.98
C LEU A 163 -4.04 -0.79 -8.45
N ILE A 164 -3.58 0.25 -7.76
CA ILE A 164 -3.83 0.42 -6.32
C ILE A 164 -4.93 1.45 -6.11
N LYS A 165 -5.87 1.14 -5.22
CA LYS A 165 -6.85 2.07 -4.68
C LYS A 165 -6.64 2.15 -3.17
N GLY A 166 -6.30 3.35 -2.67
CA GLY A 166 -6.09 3.60 -1.25
C GLY A 166 -7.09 4.61 -0.70
N LYS A 167 -7.47 4.46 0.58
CA LYS A 167 -8.22 5.45 1.34
C LYS A 167 -7.40 5.99 2.49
N MET A 168 -7.57 7.28 2.78
CA MET A 168 -6.87 8.01 3.84
C MET A 168 -5.36 7.81 3.76
N VAL A 169 -4.82 8.06 2.56
CA VAL A 169 -3.40 7.82 2.27
C VAL A 169 -2.58 9.00 2.78
N LYS A 170 -1.59 8.70 3.61
CA LYS A 170 -0.60 9.66 4.10
C LYS A 170 0.78 9.21 3.66
N LEU A 171 1.54 10.12 3.10
CA LEU A 171 2.91 9.88 2.67
C LEU A 171 3.83 10.90 3.31
N SER A 172 4.94 10.46 3.85
CA SER A 172 6.05 11.32 4.22
C SER A 172 7.27 11.00 3.37
N ASP A 173 7.90 12.04 2.83
CA ASP A 173 9.14 11.89 2.06
C ASP A 173 10.38 12.25 2.89
N LEU A 174 11.56 11.96 2.34
CA LEU A 174 12.86 12.24 2.98
C LEU A 174 13.09 13.72 3.24
N GLU A 175 12.44 14.60 2.49
CA GLU A 175 12.50 16.04 2.68
C GLU A 175 11.57 16.52 3.79
N LYS A 176 10.84 15.59 4.46
CA LYS A 176 9.84 15.87 5.48
C LYS A 176 8.65 16.68 4.98
N ASN A 177 8.27 16.46 3.71
CA ASN A 177 6.98 16.90 3.24
C ASN A 177 5.94 15.82 3.58
N PHE A 178 4.75 16.25 3.99
CA PHE A 178 3.64 15.39 4.33
C PHE A 178 2.51 15.58 3.32
N TYR A 179 2.11 14.50 2.69
CA TYR A 179 1.01 14.46 1.73
C TYR A 179 -0.14 13.66 2.32
N ASN A 180 -1.34 14.22 2.30
CA ASN A 180 -2.55 13.54 2.73
C ASN A 180 -3.55 13.55 1.57
N PHE A 181 -4.12 12.37 1.31
CA PHE A 181 -5.16 12.18 0.31
C PHE A 181 -6.34 11.45 0.95
N GLU A 182 -7.55 11.89 0.70
CA GLU A 182 -8.75 11.17 1.15
C GLU A 182 -8.87 9.84 0.40
N SER A 183 -8.65 9.86 -0.91
CA SER A 183 -8.52 8.67 -1.73
C SER A 183 -7.44 8.85 -2.78
N ALA A 184 -6.80 7.75 -3.18
CA ALA A 184 -5.84 7.75 -4.26
C ALA A 184 -5.97 6.50 -5.12
N VAL A 185 -5.80 6.66 -6.43
CA VAL A 185 -5.65 5.58 -7.40
C VAL A 185 -4.29 5.72 -8.06
N ILE A 186 -3.51 4.67 -8.03
CA ILE A 186 -2.20 4.60 -8.67
C ILE A 186 -2.28 3.58 -9.80
N ASP A 187 -2.09 4.04 -11.03
CA ASP A 187 -2.00 3.22 -12.23
C ASP A 187 -0.53 3.08 -12.62
N PHE A 188 -0.01 1.89 -12.40
CA PHE A 188 1.40 1.62 -12.66
C PHE A 188 1.71 1.44 -14.15
N SER A 189 0.75 0.95 -14.90
CA SER A 189 0.92 0.76 -16.34
C SER A 189 1.13 2.10 -17.05
N LYS A 190 0.56 3.17 -16.49
CA LYS A 190 0.63 4.54 -17.03
C LYS A 190 1.54 5.47 -16.25
N ASN A 191 2.10 4.99 -15.12
CA ASN A 191 2.84 5.82 -14.16
C ASN A 191 2.02 7.05 -13.69
N GLN A 192 0.72 6.82 -13.40
CA GLN A 192 -0.21 7.88 -13.03
C GLN A 192 -0.71 7.74 -11.61
N ILE A 193 -0.89 8.90 -10.97
CA ILE A 193 -1.55 9.01 -9.67
C ILE A 193 -2.72 9.97 -9.83
N ILE A 194 -3.89 9.55 -9.39
CA ILE A 194 -5.08 10.37 -9.29
C ILE A 194 -5.52 10.33 -7.83
N ALA A 195 -5.77 11.49 -7.23
CA ALA A 195 -6.21 11.53 -5.84
C ALA A 195 -7.21 12.67 -5.60
N ASP A 196 -8.05 12.46 -4.59
CA ASP A 196 -9.04 13.42 -4.15
C ASP A 196 -8.63 14.06 -2.82
N ASN A 197 -9.05 15.32 -2.63
CA ASN A 197 -8.87 16.09 -1.41
C ASN A 197 -7.43 16.06 -0.88
N VAL A 198 -6.53 16.58 -1.71
CA VAL A 198 -5.11 16.64 -1.40
C VAL A 198 -4.79 17.76 -0.40
N SER A 199 -3.96 17.44 0.58
CA SER A 199 -3.31 18.40 1.46
C SER A 199 -1.83 18.08 1.55
N ILE A 200 -0.99 19.07 1.28
CA ILE A 200 0.47 18.96 1.32
C ILE A 200 0.99 19.95 2.34
N ASP A 201 1.69 19.46 3.35
CA ASP A 201 2.47 20.25 4.27
C ASP A 201 3.95 20.15 3.86
N PHE A 202 4.51 21.24 3.40
CA PHE A 202 5.91 21.27 2.99
C PHE A 202 6.83 21.45 4.19
N ASN A 203 8.05 21.00 4.06
CA ASN A 203 9.11 21.28 5.02
C ASN A 203 9.25 22.79 5.23
N LYS A 204 9.26 23.22 6.49
CA LYS A 204 9.34 24.63 6.87
C LYS A 204 10.54 25.37 6.28
N ASN A 205 11.62 24.67 6.02
CA ASN A 205 12.86 25.26 5.48
C ASN A 205 12.85 25.42 3.95
N ILE A 206 11.82 24.92 3.24
CA ILE A 206 11.80 24.92 1.77
C ILE A 206 11.90 26.33 1.16
N PHE A 207 11.39 27.34 1.87
CA PHE A 207 11.45 28.75 1.47
C PHE A 207 12.41 29.59 2.33
N GLY A 208 13.34 28.95 3.05
CA GLY A 208 14.37 29.60 3.83
C GLY A 208 13.92 30.31 5.12
N ASN A 209 12.64 30.19 5.49
CA ASN A 209 12.12 30.76 6.73
C ASN A 209 11.42 29.69 7.57
N PRO A 210 12.06 29.16 8.65
CA PRO A 210 11.50 28.10 9.48
C PRO A 210 10.27 28.54 10.33
N LEU A 211 9.96 29.82 10.37
CA LEU A 211 8.77 30.32 11.04
C LEU A 211 7.50 30.21 10.19
N ASN A 212 7.65 29.87 8.92
CA ASN A 212 6.54 29.65 8.01
C ASN A 212 6.04 28.22 8.08
N ASP A 213 4.74 28.03 7.73
CA ASP A 213 4.10 26.73 7.59
C ASP A 213 3.55 26.59 6.15
N PRO A 214 4.44 26.39 5.15
CA PRO A 214 4.02 26.33 3.75
C PRO A 214 3.16 25.10 3.50
N ARG A 215 2.00 25.32 2.89
CA ARG A 215 1.01 24.28 2.64
C ARG A 215 0.21 24.55 1.38
N LEU A 216 -0.24 23.45 0.76
CA LEU A 216 -1.07 23.47 -0.43
C LEU A 216 -2.24 22.52 -0.21
N LYS A 217 -3.44 22.96 -0.56
CA LYS A 217 -4.65 22.12 -0.56
C LYS A 217 -5.28 22.15 -1.94
N GLY A 218 -6.01 21.11 -2.29
CA GLY A 218 -6.79 21.05 -3.51
C GLY A 218 -7.79 19.91 -3.48
N ASN A 219 -8.80 19.97 -4.37
CA ASN A 219 -9.85 18.96 -4.41
C ASN A 219 -9.46 17.75 -5.27
N TYR A 220 -8.48 17.93 -6.15
CA TYR A 220 -8.04 16.91 -7.09
C TYR A 220 -6.55 17.04 -7.34
N PHE A 221 -5.90 15.90 -7.39
CA PHE A 221 -4.49 15.76 -7.72
C PHE A 221 -4.33 14.76 -8.86
N PHE A 222 -3.52 15.10 -9.83
CA PHE A 222 -3.06 14.21 -10.88
C PHE A 222 -1.55 14.33 -11.03
N SER A 223 -0.88 13.22 -11.26
CA SER A 223 0.54 13.22 -11.64
C SER A 223 0.81 12.08 -12.61
N ASP A 224 1.59 12.36 -13.65
CA ASP A 224 2.06 11.38 -14.65
C ASP A 224 3.58 11.15 -14.55
N GLY A 225 4.18 11.53 -13.42
CA GLY A 225 5.62 11.45 -13.21
C GLY A 225 6.38 12.69 -13.68
N LYS A 226 5.95 13.33 -14.78
CA LYS A 226 6.56 14.55 -15.34
C LYS A 226 5.85 15.81 -14.87
N ASN A 227 4.54 15.78 -14.90
CA ASN A 227 3.68 16.89 -14.50
C ASN A 227 2.84 16.50 -13.29
N SER A 228 2.53 17.50 -12.48
CA SER A 228 1.52 17.37 -11.44
C SER A 228 0.50 18.49 -11.58
N ILE A 229 -0.78 18.16 -11.49
CA ILE A 229 -1.89 19.09 -11.62
C ILE A 229 -2.74 19.03 -10.35
N ILE A 230 -2.99 20.20 -9.78
CA ILE A 230 -3.89 20.34 -8.62
C ILE A 230 -5.01 21.28 -9.03
N LYS A 231 -6.28 20.83 -8.88
CA LYS A 231 -7.46 21.66 -9.15
C LYS A 231 -7.99 22.28 -7.87
N LYS A 232 -8.51 23.51 -7.99
CA LYS A 232 -8.97 24.35 -6.89
C LYS A 232 -7.90 24.45 -5.80
N GLY A 233 -6.66 24.74 -6.25
CA GLY A 233 -5.50 24.81 -5.39
C GLY A 233 -5.51 26.08 -4.52
N VAL A 234 -5.16 25.92 -3.25
CA VAL A 234 -4.94 27.02 -2.30
C VAL A 234 -3.58 26.83 -1.66
N PHE A 235 -2.69 27.77 -1.91
CA PHE A 235 -1.35 27.79 -1.34
C PHE A 235 -1.18 28.96 -0.37
N THR A 236 -0.54 28.73 0.74
CA THR A 236 -0.06 29.75 1.68
C THR A 236 1.20 29.27 2.40
N SER A 237 2.02 30.22 2.88
CA SER A 237 3.11 29.91 3.80
C SER A 237 2.88 30.49 5.22
N CYS A 238 1.71 31.05 5.49
CA CYS A 238 1.38 31.59 6.80
C CYS A 238 1.36 30.52 7.89
N LYS A 239 1.52 30.93 9.15
CA LYS A 239 1.45 30.00 10.29
C LYS A 239 0.12 29.28 10.34
N LYS A 240 0.11 28.01 10.77
CA LYS A 240 -1.10 27.19 10.91
C LYS A 240 -2.05 27.68 12.01
N ASN A 241 -1.51 28.42 13.00
CA ASN A 241 -2.29 28.90 14.14
C ASN A 241 -3.17 30.11 13.79
N ASP A 242 -3.02 30.67 12.59
CA ASP A 242 -3.88 31.75 12.11
C ASP A 242 -5.09 31.10 11.43
N ASP A 243 -6.29 31.29 11.99
CA ASP A 243 -7.56 30.74 11.46
C ASP A 243 -7.82 31.20 10.01
N CYS A 244 -7.41 32.43 9.70
CA CYS A 244 -7.42 33.01 8.36
C CYS A 244 -5.99 33.42 7.99
N PRO A 245 -5.35 32.76 7.03
CA PRO A 245 -3.99 33.13 6.66
C PRO A 245 -3.98 34.57 6.12
N PRO A 246 -3.03 35.42 6.57
CA PRO A 246 -2.92 36.81 6.09
C PRO A 246 -2.83 36.93 4.57
N TRP A 247 -2.30 35.92 3.89
CA TRP A 247 -2.31 35.86 2.44
C TRP A 247 -2.39 34.42 1.94
N GLN A 248 -2.98 34.23 0.77
CA GLN A 248 -3.05 32.96 0.06
C GLN A 248 -3.16 33.19 -1.44
N ILE A 249 -2.69 32.19 -2.20
CA ILE A 249 -2.93 32.12 -3.65
C ILE A 249 -3.99 31.05 -3.87
N LYS A 250 -5.12 31.45 -4.43
CA LYS A 250 -6.15 30.54 -4.90
C LYS A 250 -6.06 30.45 -6.43
N ALA A 251 -6.06 29.24 -6.95
CA ALA A 251 -6.04 29.01 -8.38
C ALA A 251 -7.05 27.92 -8.79
N LYS A 252 -7.66 28.10 -9.96
CA LYS A 252 -8.50 27.04 -10.54
C LYS A 252 -7.69 25.80 -10.83
N GLU A 253 -6.44 25.99 -11.28
CA GLU A 253 -5.49 24.93 -11.56
C GLU A 253 -4.06 25.41 -11.27
N ILE A 254 -3.30 24.52 -10.65
CA ILE A 254 -1.86 24.67 -10.41
C ILE A 254 -1.19 23.50 -11.13
N GLU A 255 -0.28 23.79 -12.05
CA GLU A 255 0.47 22.79 -12.80
C GLU A 255 1.96 22.93 -12.47
N HIS A 256 2.59 21.85 -12.09
CA HIS A 256 4.02 21.78 -11.83
C HIS A 256 4.69 20.92 -12.91
N ASP A 257 5.43 21.55 -13.80
CA ASP A 257 6.33 20.90 -14.76
C ASP A 257 7.66 20.59 -14.02
N LYS A 258 7.84 19.31 -13.67
CA LYS A 258 8.99 18.87 -12.88
C LYS A 258 10.29 18.88 -13.69
N GLU A 259 10.22 18.72 -15.02
CA GLU A 259 11.40 18.74 -15.88
C GLU A 259 11.93 20.18 -16.04
N LYS A 260 11.04 21.13 -16.25
CA LYS A 260 11.41 22.55 -16.36
C LYS A 260 11.52 23.26 -15.03
N LYS A 261 11.05 22.63 -13.94
CA LYS A 261 10.96 23.24 -12.60
C LYS A 261 10.14 24.54 -12.59
N ILE A 262 9.02 24.54 -13.32
CA ILE A 262 8.12 25.69 -13.44
C ILE A 262 6.79 25.34 -12.82
N ILE A 263 6.21 26.30 -12.09
CA ILE A 263 4.84 26.21 -11.58
C ILE A 263 3.99 27.23 -12.33
N ASN A 264 2.96 26.76 -13.01
CA ASN A 264 1.99 27.57 -13.72
C ASN A 264 0.70 27.64 -12.91
N TYR A 265 0.14 28.82 -12.81
CA TYR A 265 -1.16 29.05 -12.16
C TYR A 265 -2.15 29.51 -13.22
N LYS A 266 -3.33 28.86 -13.26
CA LYS A 266 -4.42 29.26 -14.17
C LYS A 266 -5.57 29.82 -13.35
N ASN A 267 -6.06 31.01 -13.74
CA ASN A 267 -7.11 31.73 -13.06
C ASN A 267 -6.81 31.83 -11.55
N ALA A 268 -5.72 32.52 -11.26
CA ALA A 268 -5.19 32.62 -9.91
C ALA A 268 -5.44 34.02 -9.34
N TRP A 269 -5.76 34.03 -8.04
CA TRP A 269 -5.94 35.24 -7.25
C TRP A 269 -4.98 35.22 -6.07
N LEU A 270 -4.28 36.34 -5.88
CA LEU A 270 -3.66 36.64 -4.59
C LEU A 270 -4.73 37.25 -3.70
N GLU A 271 -4.98 36.63 -2.57
CA GLU A 271 -5.90 37.13 -1.55
C GLU A 271 -5.11 37.55 -0.30
N ILE A 272 -5.53 38.67 0.28
CA ILE A 272 -5.07 39.18 1.56
C ILE A 272 -6.31 39.31 2.46
N TYR A 273 -6.33 38.57 3.60
CA TYR A 273 -7.47 38.45 4.49
C TYR A 273 -8.77 38.13 3.72
N ASP A 274 -8.73 37.12 2.87
CA ASP A 274 -9.82 36.64 2.01
C ASP A 274 -10.36 37.68 0.99
N GLN A 275 -9.66 38.80 0.80
CA GLN A 275 -10.00 39.77 -0.23
C GLN A 275 -9.09 39.61 -1.44
N PRO A 276 -9.64 39.39 -2.64
CA PRO A 276 -8.85 39.27 -3.86
C PRO A 276 -8.20 40.61 -4.20
N ILE A 277 -6.89 40.65 -4.32
CA ILE A 277 -6.12 41.84 -4.59
C ILE A 277 -5.56 41.87 -6.01
N ILE A 278 -5.02 40.73 -6.49
CA ILE A 278 -4.39 40.62 -7.80
C ILE A 278 -4.88 39.33 -8.47
N TYR A 279 -5.17 39.45 -9.78
CA TYR A 279 -5.53 38.32 -10.64
C TYR A 279 -4.42 38.02 -11.64
#